data_0057aafd1697e4019a02f220436b64d0
#
_entry.id   0057aafd1697e4019a02f220436b64d0
#
_cell.length_a   1.000
_cell.length_b   1.000
_cell.length_c   1.000
_cell.angle_alpha   90.00
_cell.angle_beta   90.00
_cell.angle_gamma   90.00
#
_symmetry.space_group_name_H-M   'P 1'
#
loop_
_entity.id
_entity.type
_entity.pdbx_description
1 polymer ?
#
loop_
_entity_poly.entity_id
_entity_poly.type
_entity_poly.pdbx_seq_one_letter_code
_entity_poly.pdbx_strand_id
1 'polypeptide(L)'
;FQSAVSAACKEKDIKSGIITGFTTGGVAALTTLEFEPGLVHHDVREAMQGIAPYRDEKGHVIHYRHHDTWHDDNGSSHIHSLILSPFITDPFVDGKITIGPWQNLTLVECDTRDRVRDIVFQVMGE
;
A
#
# COMPACT_ATOMS: atom_id res chain seq x y z
N PHE A 1 -5.16 3.06 10.73
CA PHE A 1 -5.19 4.52 10.58
C PHE A 1 -6.09 5.17 11.66
N GLN A 2 -7.42 4.96 11.66
CA GLN A 2 -8.32 5.63 12.62
C GLN A 2 -7.94 5.39 14.09
N SER A 3 -7.50 4.20 14.46
CA SER A 3 -7.03 3.91 15.83
C SER A 3 -5.78 4.70 16.21
N ALA A 4 -4.85 4.92 15.27
CA ALA A 4 -3.66 5.75 15.51
C ALA A 4 -4.03 7.23 15.69
N VAL A 5 -4.95 7.77 14.89
CA VAL A 5 -5.49 9.13 15.07
C VAL A 5 -6.16 9.24 16.44
N SER A 6 -7.03 8.30 16.79
CA SER A 6 -7.75 8.33 18.08
C SER A 6 -6.81 8.28 19.29
N ALA A 7 -5.72 7.50 19.21
CA ALA A 7 -4.70 7.44 20.25
C ALA A 7 -3.96 8.78 20.39
N ALA A 8 -3.50 9.35 19.26
CA ALA A 8 -2.78 10.61 19.24
C ALA A 8 -3.67 11.78 19.77
N CYS A 9 -4.93 11.84 19.34
CA CYS A 9 -5.87 12.84 19.83
C CYS A 9 -6.06 12.76 21.35
N LYS A 10 -6.16 11.54 21.89
CA LYS A 10 -6.29 11.32 23.33
C LYS A 10 -5.05 11.69 24.13
N GLU A 11 -3.84 11.37 23.60
CA GLU A 11 -2.58 11.60 24.30
C GLU A 11 -2.09 13.04 24.24
N LYS A 12 -2.34 13.74 23.13
CA LYS A 12 -1.77 15.05 22.82
C LYS A 12 -2.79 16.18 22.71
N ASP A 13 -4.06 15.89 22.97
CA ASP A 13 -5.19 16.85 22.84
C ASP A 13 -5.26 17.54 21.46
N ILE A 14 -4.84 16.84 20.41
CA ILE A 14 -4.97 17.32 19.03
C ILE A 14 -6.34 16.95 18.48
N LYS A 15 -6.92 17.84 17.67
CA LYS A 15 -8.27 17.66 17.11
C LYS A 15 -8.27 17.48 15.61
N SER A 16 -7.37 18.18 14.94
CA SER A 16 -7.28 18.17 13.47
C SER A 16 -5.83 18.10 13.03
N GLY A 17 -5.59 17.56 11.85
CA GLY A 17 -4.23 17.40 11.34
C GLY A 17 -4.13 16.43 10.19
N ILE A 18 -2.98 15.78 10.09
CA ILE A 18 -2.71 14.73 9.10
C ILE A 18 -2.17 13.47 9.79
N ILE A 19 -2.47 12.32 9.22
CA ILE A 19 -1.82 11.06 9.52
C ILE A 19 -1.10 10.55 8.27
N THR A 20 0.17 10.20 8.42
CA THR A 20 0.92 9.49 7.39
C THR A 20 1.12 8.05 7.82
N GLY A 21 0.74 7.11 6.97
CA GLY A 21 1.12 5.71 7.06
C GLY A 21 2.25 5.42 6.10
N PHE A 22 3.27 4.70 6.54
CA PHE A 22 4.41 4.29 5.72
C PHE A 22 4.70 2.81 5.93
N THR A 23 4.73 2.01 4.84
CA THR A 23 5.19 0.62 4.91
C THR A 23 6.69 0.54 4.69
N THR A 24 7.41 -0.18 5.55
CA THR A 24 8.87 -0.31 5.48
C THR A 24 9.35 -1.36 4.48
N GLY A 25 8.43 -2.10 3.85
CA GLY A 25 8.74 -3.15 2.88
C GLY A 25 8.92 -2.62 1.45
N GLY A 26 9.99 -3.03 0.76
CA GLY A 26 10.31 -2.60 -0.62
C GLY A 26 9.37 -3.12 -1.71
N VAL A 27 8.45 -4.01 -1.39
CA VAL A 27 7.48 -4.63 -2.32
C VAL A 27 6.05 -4.59 -1.77
N ALA A 28 5.76 -3.59 -0.95
CA ALA A 28 4.42 -3.30 -0.45
C ALA A 28 4.09 -1.82 -0.64
N ALA A 29 2.82 -1.50 -0.71
CA ALA A 29 2.34 -0.15 -0.95
C ALA A 29 1.12 0.18 -0.07
N LEU A 30 0.88 1.48 0.13
CA LEU A 30 -0.31 1.99 0.79
C LEU A 30 -1.08 2.90 -0.17
N THR A 31 -2.39 2.70 -0.26
CA THR A 31 -3.27 3.49 -1.14
C THR A 31 -4.69 3.56 -0.59
N THR A 32 -5.56 4.28 -1.26
CA THR A 32 -7.00 4.13 -1.10
C THR A 32 -7.58 3.40 -2.30
N LEU A 33 -8.51 2.51 -2.05
CA LEU A 33 -9.16 1.69 -3.06
C LEU A 33 -10.60 1.41 -2.62
N GLU A 34 -11.55 1.39 -3.54
CA GLU A 34 -12.85 0.82 -3.27
C GLU A 34 -12.72 -0.69 -3.05
N PHE A 35 -13.17 -1.18 -1.90
CA PHE A 35 -13.10 -2.61 -1.60
C PHE A 35 -14.27 -3.36 -2.25
N GLU A 36 -14.23 -3.42 -3.59
CA GLU A 36 -15.18 -4.11 -4.43
C GLU A 36 -14.52 -5.37 -5.03
N PRO A 37 -15.15 -6.56 -4.96
CA PRO A 37 -14.51 -7.83 -5.33
C PRO A 37 -13.99 -7.91 -6.77
N GLY A 38 -14.70 -7.38 -7.75
CA GLY A 38 -14.26 -7.35 -9.15
C GLY A 38 -12.99 -6.51 -9.31
N LEU A 39 -13.00 -5.31 -8.74
CA LEU A 39 -11.87 -4.39 -8.77
C LEU A 39 -10.65 -5.00 -8.06
N VAL A 40 -10.84 -5.47 -6.81
CA VAL A 40 -9.72 -5.95 -5.96
C VAL A 40 -9.12 -7.26 -6.49
N HIS A 41 -9.95 -8.21 -6.88
CA HIS A 41 -9.46 -9.55 -7.25
C HIS A 41 -9.11 -9.69 -8.72
N HIS A 42 -9.59 -8.78 -9.60
CA HIS A 42 -9.40 -8.88 -11.05
C HIS A 42 -8.76 -7.62 -11.64
N ASP A 43 -9.46 -6.49 -11.69
CA ASP A 43 -9.08 -5.34 -12.52
C ASP A 43 -7.73 -4.74 -12.10
N VAL A 44 -7.49 -4.53 -10.78
CA VAL A 44 -6.22 -4.01 -10.27
C VAL A 44 -5.08 -4.98 -10.57
N ARG A 45 -5.32 -6.26 -10.39
CA ARG A 45 -4.31 -7.29 -10.65
C ARG A 45 -3.96 -7.36 -12.14
N GLU A 46 -4.94 -7.35 -13.01
CA GLU A 46 -4.74 -7.36 -14.47
C GLU A 46 -3.98 -6.12 -14.93
N ALA A 47 -4.35 -4.94 -14.42
CA ALA A 47 -3.65 -3.69 -14.72
C ALA A 47 -2.18 -3.74 -14.30
N MET A 48 -1.88 -4.21 -13.09
CA MET A 48 -0.50 -4.36 -12.60
C MET A 48 0.28 -5.39 -13.43
N GLN A 49 -0.34 -6.52 -13.78
CA GLN A 49 0.28 -7.51 -14.67
C GLN A 49 0.50 -6.97 -16.10
N GLY A 50 -0.33 -6.05 -16.58
CA GLY A 50 -0.11 -5.35 -17.84
C GLY A 50 1.10 -4.43 -17.83
N ILE A 51 1.47 -3.88 -16.66
CA ILE A 51 2.62 -2.98 -16.51
C ILE A 51 3.93 -3.75 -16.32
N ALA A 52 3.93 -4.71 -15.39
CA ALA A 52 5.10 -5.51 -15.05
C ALA A 52 4.67 -6.95 -14.74
N PRO A 53 4.47 -7.79 -15.76
CA PRO A 53 3.96 -9.14 -15.57
C PRO A 53 4.97 -10.01 -14.82
N TYR A 54 4.45 -10.81 -13.88
CA TYR A 54 5.27 -11.81 -13.18
C TYR A 54 5.55 -13.03 -14.07
N ARG A 55 4.57 -13.40 -14.92
CA ARG A 55 4.68 -14.55 -15.83
C ARG A 55 4.36 -14.15 -17.28
N ASP A 56 4.99 -14.82 -18.23
CA ASP A 56 4.67 -14.72 -19.65
C ASP A 56 3.37 -15.48 -20.00
N GLU A 57 2.94 -15.38 -21.25
CA GLU A 57 1.75 -16.06 -21.77
C GLU A 57 1.82 -17.60 -21.68
N LYS A 58 3.02 -18.16 -21.56
CA LYS A 58 3.26 -19.60 -21.38
C LYS A 58 3.35 -20.02 -19.91
N GLY A 59 3.22 -19.05 -18.99
CA GLY A 59 3.29 -19.27 -17.54
C GLY A 59 4.70 -19.31 -16.96
N HIS A 60 5.76 -19.03 -17.74
CA HIS A 60 7.12 -18.95 -17.23
C HIS A 60 7.33 -17.64 -16.48
N VAL A 61 8.08 -17.69 -15.37
CA VAL A 61 8.48 -16.49 -14.64
C VAL A 61 9.37 -15.62 -15.53
N ILE A 62 9.02 -14.35 -15.66
CA ILE A 62 9.79 -13.39 -16.46
C ILE A 62 11.06 -13.01 -15.70
N HIS A 63 12.19 -13.07 -16.42
CA HIS A 63 13.47 -12.67 -15.87
C HIS A 63 13.60 -11.15 -15.85
N TYR A 64 13.56 -10.58 -14.65
CA TYR A 64 13.91 -9.19 -14.39
C TYR A 64 15.39 -9.10 -13.99
N ARG A 65 16.10 -8.03 -14.39
CA ARG A 65 17.51 -7.82 -14.03
C ARG A 65 17.77 -7.71 -12.52
N HIS A 66 16.74 -7.46 -11.73
CA HIS A 66 16.77 -7.55 -10.27
C HIS A 66 17.27 -8.93 -9.81
N HIS A 67 16.88 -10.00 -10.51
CA HIS A 67 17.31 -11.37 -10.24
C HIS A 67 18.84 -11.56 -10.40
N ASP A 68 19.48 -10.83 -11.31
CA ASP A 68 20.92 -10.96 -11.57
C ASP A 68 21.76 -10.56 -10.34
N THR A 69 21.25 -9.66 -9.51
CA THR A 69 21.92 -9.18 -8.31
C THR A 69 21.52 -9.97 -7.05
N TRP A 70 20.24 -10.19 -6.84
CA TRP A 70 19.71 -10.69 -5.56
C TRP A 70 19.25 -12.15 -5.63
N HIS A 71 19.22 -12.74 -6.83
CA HIS A 71 18.72 -14.10 -7.08
C HIS A 71 17.30 -14.31 -6.55
N ASP A 72 16.49 -13.24 -6.63
CA ASP A 72 15.11 -13.19 -6.21
C ASP A 72 14.20 -12.93 -7.42
N ASP A 73 13.04 -13.57 -7.47
CA ASP A 73 12.12 -13.54 -8.61
C ASP A 73 11.03 -12.46 -8.50
N ASN A 74 11.22 -11.47 -7.63
CA ASN A 74 10.23 -10.43 -7.33
C ASN A 74 10.49 -9.06 -7.98
N GLY A 75 11.21 -9.01 -9.09
CA GLY A 75 11.47 -7.76 -9.82
C GLY A 75 10.20 -7.02 -10.24
N SER A 76 9.16 -7.73 -10.69
CA SER A 76 7.83 -7.17 -10.98
C SER A 76 7.18 -6.54 -9.74
N SER A 77 7.33 -7.17 -8.58
CA SER A 77 6.80 -6.69 -7.30
C SER A 77 7.36 -5.33 -6.90
N HIS A 78 8.66 -5.11 -7.12
CA HIS A 78 9.30 -3.80 -6.91
C HIS A 78 8.74 -2.72 -7.83
N ILE A 79 8.45 -3.05 -9.09
CA ILE A 79 7.85 -2.12 -10.04
C ILE A 79 6.42 -1.77 -9.62
N HIS A 80 5.62 -2.75 -9.22
CA HIS A 80 4.25 -2.53 -8.74
C HIS A 80 4.23 -1.62 -7.50
N SER A 81 5.06 -1.90 -6.50
CA SER A 81 5.13 -1.09 -5.28
C SER A 81 5.63 0.33 -5.54
N LEU A 82 6.58 0.51 -6.47
CA LEU A 82 7.07 1.83 -6.88
C LEU A 82 5.96 2.72 -7.45
N ILE A 83 5.06 2.13 -8.26
CA ILE A 83 3.93 2.85 -8.88
C ILE A 83 2.86 3.20 -7.85
N LEU A 84 2.58 2.30 -6.92
CA LEU A 84 1.52 2.46 -5.91
C LEU A 84 1.93 3.33 -4.72
N SER A 85 3.22 3.56 -4.50
CA SER A 85 3.81 4.32 -3.38
C SER A 85 3.82 3.56 -2.03
N PRO A 86 4.88 3.70 -1.23
CA PRO A 86 4.98 3.07 0.07
C PRO A 86 4.25 3.82 1.20
N PHE A 87 3.66 4.97 0.91
CA PHE A 87 3.00 5.79 1.93
C PHE A 87 1.71 6.43 1.41
N ILE A 88 0.87 6.80 2.36
CA ILE A 88 -0.31 7.63 2.14
C ILE A 88 -0.45 8.62 3.29
N THR A 89 -0.92 9.84 2.98
CA THR A 89 -1.20 10.86 3.97
C THR A 89 -2.64 11.31 3.83
N ASP A 90 -3.39 11.22 4.93
CA ASP A 90 -4.79 11.60 4.99
C ASP A 90 -5.02 12.68 6.05
N PRO A 91 -5.85 13.68 5.79
CA PRO A 91 -6.27 14.63 6.81
C PRO A 91 -7.27 13.99 7.78
N PHE A 92 -7.29 14.51 9.01
CA PHE A 92 -8.34 14.20 9.97
C PHE A 92 -8.89 15.50 10.61
N VAL A 93 -10.16 15.50 10.90
CA VAL A 93 -10.88 16.63 11.53
C VAL A 93 -11.71 16.08 12.66
N ASP A 94 -11.67 16.75 13.82
CA ASP A 94 -12.35 16.31 15.05
C ASP A 94 -12.08 14.84 15.41
N GLY A 95 -10.81 14.42 15.22
CA GLY A 95 -10.35 13.07 15.51
C GLY A 95 -10.83 12.00 14.51
N LYS A 96 -11.40 12.37 13.36
CA LYS A 96 -11.89 11.46 12.32
C LYS A 96 -11.15 11.68 11.00
N ILE A 97 -10.68 10.60 10.39
CA ILE A 97 -10.06 10.64 9.06
C ILE A 97 -11.10 11.06 8.03
N THR A 98 -10.73 11.97 7.13
CA THR A 98 -11.62 12.57 6.12
C THR A 98 -11.50 11.84 4.78
N ILE A 99 -11.86 10.57 4.75
CA ILE A 99 -11.91 9.78 3.51
C ILE A 99 -13.36 9.66 3.00
N GLY A 100 -13.51 9.53 1.69
CA GLY A 100 -14.82 9.31 1.06
C GLY A 100 -15.38 7.90 1.33
N PRO A 101 -16.69 7.69 1.11
CA PRO A 101 -17.36 6.42 1.45
C PRO A 101 -16.83 5.21 0.66
N TRP A 102 -16.22 5.43 -0.51
CA TRP A 102 -15.66 4.39 -1.36
C TRP A 102 -14.13 4.32 -1.30
N GLN A 103 -13.51 5.08 -0.38
CA GLN A 103 -12.07 5.05 -0.14
C GLN A 103 -11.76 4.17 1.07
N ASN A 104 -11.22 2.98 0.82
CA ASN A 104 -10.70 2.13 1.86
C ASN A 104 -9.18 2.25 1.90
N LEU A 105 -8.64 2.60 3.07
CA LEU A 105 -7.19 2.58 3.30
C LEU A 105 -6.68 1.15 3.18
N THR A 106 -5.83 0.91 2.20
CA THR A 106 -5.47 -0.42 1.74
C THR A 106 -3.95 -0.62 1.75
N LEU A 107 -3.51 -1.69 2.41
CA LEU A 107 -2.16 -2.24 2.20
C LEU A 107 -2.20 -3.19 1.01
N VAL A 108 -1.35 -2.92 0.02
CA VAL A 108 -1.19 -3.78 -1.16
C VAL A 108 0.11 -4.56 -1.00
N GLU A 109 -0.01 -5.88 -0.89
CA GLU A 109 1.14 -6.79 -0.92
C GLU A 109 1.46 -7.13 -2.38
N CYS A 110 2.65 -6.74 -2.84
CA CYS A 110 3.11 -6.96 -4.20
C CYS A 110 4.11 -8.13 -4.32
N ASP A 111 4.58 -8.70 -3.20
CA ASP A 111 5.58 -9.78 -3.23
C ASP A 111 5.02 -11.06 -3.86
N THR A 112 5.92 -11.90 -4.32
CA THR A 112 5.63 -13.26 -4.82
C THR A 112 5.40 -14.28 -3.68
N ARG A 113 5.62 -13.88 -2.42
CA ARG A 113 5.50 -14.70 -1.21
C ARG A 113 4.72 -13.98 -0.12
N ASP A 114 4.11 -14.74 0.77
CA ASP A 114 3.46 -14.18 1.96
C ASP A 114 4.48 -13.50 2.89
N ARG A 115 4.14 -12.30 3.35
CA ARG A 115 4.98 -11.49 4.23
C ARG A 115 4.17 -10.89 5.38
N VAL A 116 4.87 -10.61 6.45
CA VAL A 116 4.39 -9.70 7.51
C VAL A 116 4.96 -8.32 7.21
N ARG A 117 4.11 -7.29 7.25
CA ARG A 117 4.49 -5.90 6.95
C ARG A 117 4.29 -5.01 8.16
N ASP A 118 5.31 -4.24 8.47
CA ASP A 118 5.21 -3.18 9.46
C ASP A 118 4.76 -1.88 8.79
N ILE A 119 3.81 -1.21 9.42
CA ILE A 119 3.35 0.11 9.01
C ILE A 119 3.64 1.09 10.13
N VAL A 120 4.42 2.11 9.82
CA VAL A 120 4.70 3.22 10.73
C VAL A 120 3.64 4.30 10.54
N PHE A 121 3.03 4.74 11.63
CA PHE A 121 2.09 5.86 11.63
C PHE A 121 2.73 7.09 12.28
N GLN A 122 2.67 8.21 11.56
CA GLN A 122 3.04 9.53 12.06
C GLN A 122 1.79 10.42 12.05
N VAL A 123 1.42 10.94 13.21
CA VAL A 123 0.29 11.87 13.35
C VAL A 123 0.85 13.24 13.69
N MET A 124 0.39 14.25 12.97
CA MET A 124 0.73 15.66 13.18
C MET A 124 -0.57 16.48 13.21
N GLY A 125 -0.70 17.39 14.16
CA GLY A 125 -1.92 18.18 14.29
C GLY A 125 -1.89 19.20 15.42
N GLU A 126 -3.03 19.88 15.57
CA GLU A 126 -3.28 20.90 16.59
C GLU A 126 -4.65 20.72 17.26
#